data_028c6369f888c16184b125ffa1547e1b
#
_entry.id   028c6369f888c16184b125ffa1547e1b
#
_cell.length_a   1.000
_cell.length_b   1.000
_cell.length_c   1.000
_cell.angle_alpha   90.00
_cell.angle_beta   90.00
_cell.angle_gamma   90.00
#
_symmetry.space_group_name_H-M   'P 1'
#
loop_
_entity.id
_entity.type
_entity.pdbx_description
1 polymer ?
#
loop_
_entity_poly.entity_id
_entity_poly.type
_entity_poly.pdbx_seq_one_letter_code
_entity_poly.pdbx_strand_id
1 'polypeptide(L)'
;VIVIGIDQCGAKGRRFDQAKPLPLVILTRGGDGVWRCNLTQNGGGTRSKKPLVLESLDFDQIEALCQSEGAGSNALTSKLGPIVLAMDCVLGLPKSVHSGLIRAGHVNGKNFQQDLQNLMKKAFEHTSKCVADKKPGYGFQTSLDFFNHLLESSGPSDTEQKAPIRRVEELVSAHSVFKPYPFQKNIQTGTFRIWSDLGYNLSLGLKFDIWPFTALSGKNDQILICEAYPSYFWKHDIKHTSRKAQALLKCLKDGFDLPVAIDFEELSALGADHLDALVNALGVLRRIEALKQASSDLMEGSIVL
;
A
#
# COMPACT_ATOMS: atom_id res chain seq x y z
N VAL A 1 7.86 -2.22 -16.56
CA VAL A 1 7.34 -1.83 -15.24
C VAL A 1 5.89 -2.26 -15.15
N ILE A 2 5.53 -2.84 -14.05
CA ILE A 2 4.14 -3.15 -13.67
C ILE A 2 3.79 -2.23 -12.50
N VAL A 3 2.63 -1.57 -12.52
CA VAL A 3 2.15 -0.76 -11.40
C VAL A 3 0.90 -1.40 -10.82
N ILE A 4 0.89 -1.65 -9.53
CA ILE A 4 -0.22 -2.30 -8.83
C ILE A 4 -0.73 -1.33 -7.77
N GLY A 5 -1.99 -0.96 -7.87
CA GLY A 5 -2.68 -0.21 -6.83
C GLY A 5 -3.36 -1.15 -5.85
N ILE A 6 -3.20 -0.87 -4.57
CA ILE A 6 -3.81 -1.63 -3.49
C ILE A 6 -4.47 -0.64 -2.53
N ASP A 7 -5.73 -0.89 -2.20
CA ASP A 7 -6.41 -0.18 -1.13
C ASP A 7 -6.40 -1.03 0.15
N GLN A 8 -6.08 -0.39 1.28
CA GLN A 8 -6.23 -1.02 2.57
C GLN A 8 -7.71 -1.04 2.94
N CYS A 9 -8.41 -2.09 2.64
CA CYS A 9 -9.71 -2.30 3.26
C CYS A 9 -9.49 -2.51 4.74
N GLY A 10 -9.81 -1.49 5.52
CA GLY A 10 -9.80 -1.60 6.98
C GLY A 10 -10.59 -2.84 7.38
N ALA A 11 -10.02 -3.67 8.23
CA ALA A 11 -10.70 -4.83 8.74
C ALA A 11 -12.04 -4.41 9.34
N LYS A 12 -13.15 -4.64 8.66
CA LYS A 12 -14.51 -4.43 9.23
C LYS A 12 -14.86 -5.51 10.26
N GLY A 13 -13.95 -6.45 10.52
CA GLY A 13 -14.13 -7.52 11.48
C GLY A 13 -13.37 -7.28 12.78
N ARG A 14 -13.80 -7.94 13.84
CA ARG A 14 -13.08 -7.99 15.12
C ARG A 14 -11.84 -8.90 15.07
N ARG A 15 -11.60 -9.56 13.93
CA ARG A 15 -10.53 -10.56 13.74
C ARG A 15 -9.86 -10.37 12.39
N PHE A 16 -8.55 -10.68 12.29
CA PHE A 16 -7.81 -10.68 11.02
C PHE A 16 -8.28 -11.78 10.07
N ASP A 17 -8.74 -12.91 10.60
CA ASP A 17 -9.35 -13.99 9.84
C ASP A 17 -10.68 -13.61 9.15
N GLN A 18 -11.25 -12.46 9.52
CA GLN A 18 -12.41 -11.85 8.90
C GLN A 18 -12.06 -10.54 8.17
N ALA A 19 -10.79 -10.28 7.95
CA ALA A 19 -10.36 -9.12 7.17
C ALA A 19 -10.95 -9.25 5.76
N LYS A 20 -11.45 -8.13 5.22
CA LYS A 20 -11.85 -8.10 3.82
C LYS A 20 -10.62 -8.36 2.94
N PRO A 21 -10.78 -9.07 1.81
CA PRO A 21 -9.74 -9.14 0.80
C PRO A 21 -9.28 -7.74 0.39
N LEU A 22 -8.00 -7.59 0.10
CA LEU A 22 -7.41 -6.34 -0.38
C LEU A 22 -7.83 -6.12 -1.84
N PRO A 23 -8.53 -5.04 -2.18
CA PRO A 23 -8.76 -4.67 -3.57
C PRO A 23 -7.47 -4.36 -4.28
N LEU A 24 -7.35 -4.85 -5.50
CA LEU A 24 -6.13 -4.66 -6.25
C LEU A 24 -6.44 -4.36 -7.72
N VAL A 25 -5.58 -3.58 -8.34
CA VAL A 25 -5.62 -3.23 -9.76
C VAL A 25 -4.22 -3.35 -10.34
N ILE A 26 -4.09 -3.95 -11.51
CA ILE A 26 -2.80 -4.13 -12.18
C ILE A 26 -2.76 -3.30 -13.46
N LEU A 27 -1.75 -2.45 -13.59
CA LEU A 27 -1.44 -1.70 -14.80
C LEU A 27 -0.18 -2.29 -15.44
N THR A 28 -0.31 -2.73 -16.69
CA THR A 28 0.80 -3.25 -17.50
C THR A 28 0.97 -2.42 -18.76
N ARG A 29 2.21 -2.18 -19.19
CA ARG A 29 2.48 -1.44 -20.43
C ARG A 29 2.58 -2.40 -21.60
N GLY A 30 1.75 -2.23 -22.62
CA GLY A 30 1.85 -2.98 -23.86
C GLY A 30 3.04 -2.53 -24.73
N GLY A 31 3.39 -3.36 -25.72
CA GLY A 31 4.41 -3.02 -26.72
C GLY A 31 4.04 -1.82 -27.60
N ASP A 32 2.76 -1.47 -27.67
CA ASP A 32 2.22 -0.26 -28.31
C ASP A 32 2.35 1.02 -27.48
N GLY A 33 2.92 0.91 -26.25
CA GLY A 33 3.09 2.02 -25.33
C GLY A 33 1.84 2.36 -24.51
N VAL A 34 0.72 1.69 -24.77
CA VAL A 34 -0.55 1.89 -24.03
C VAL A 34 -0.53 1.09 -22.74
N TRP A 35 -0.95 1.71 -21.64
CA TRP A 35 -1.16 1.02 -20.37
C TRP A 35 -2.50 0.30 -20.39
N ARG A 36 -2.49 -0.98 -20.05
CA ARG A 36 -3.69 -1.82 -19.92
C ARG A 36 -4.01 -2.01 -18.45
N CYS A 37 -5.27 -1.80 -18.13
CA CYS A 37 -5.77 -1.90 -16.77
C CYS A 37 -6.52 -3.21 -16.60
N ASN A 38 -6.04 -4.07 -15.71
CA ASN A 38 -6.68 -5.33 -15.33
C ASN A 38 -7.39 -5.13 -14.00
N LEU A 39 -8.71 -5.18 -14.03
CA LEU A 39 -9.61 -4.90 -12.91
C LEU A 39 -10.25 -6.16 -12.34
N THR A 40 -10.31 -7.23 -13.16
CA THR A 40 -11.12 -8.41 -12.87
C THR A 40 -10.37 -9.69 -13.19
N GLN A 41 -10.75 -10.76 -12.53
CA GLN A 41 -10.31 -12.12 -12.82
C GLN A 41 -11.49 -12.99 -13.23
N ASN A 42 -11.23 -14.06 -13.96
CA ASN A 42 -12.25 -15.02 -14.32
C ASN A 42 -12.78 -15.73 -13.07
N GLY A 43 -14.05 -15.56 -12.77
CA GLY A 43 -14.73 -16.35 -11.75
C GLY A 43 -14.89 -17.78 -12.24
N GLY A 44 -14.61 -18.79 -11.42
CA GLY A 44 -14.66 -20.21 -11.75
C GLY A 44 -16.05 -20.76 -12.17
N GLY A 45 -16.65 -20.18 -13.18
CA GLY A 45 -17.93 -20.55 -13.77
C GLY A 45 -18.24 -19.62 -14.95
N THR A 46 -19.05 -20.12 -15.89
CA THR A 46 -19.38 -19.43 -17.13
C THR A 46 -19.77 -17.96 -16.95
N ARG A 47 -18.91 -17.05 -17.38
CA ARG A 47 -19.13 -15.63 -17.68
C ARG A 47 -19.16 -14.59 -16.55
N SER A 48 -18.90 -14.89 -15.29
CA SER A 48 -18.84 -13.80 -14.29
C SER A 48 -17.39 -13.37 -14.04
N LYS A 49 -17.04 -12.18 -14.50
CA LYS A 49 -15.80 -11.51 -14.07
C LYS A 49 -15.97 -11.01 -12.64
N LYS A 50 -14.98 -11.24 -11.80
CA LYS A 50 -14.95 -10.75 -10.41
C LYS A 50 -13.83 -9.74 -10.24
N PRO A 51 -14.02 -8.68 -9.43
CA PRO A 51 -12.94 -7.76 -9.12
C PRO A 51 -11.72 -8.48 -8.56
N LEU A 52 -10.51 -8.00 -8.91
CA LEU A 52 -9.25 -8.54 -8.40
C LEU A 52 -9.13 -8.26 -6.90
N VAL A 53 -8.83 -9.27 -6.13
CA VAL A 53 -8.60 -9.17 -4.68
C VAL A 53 -7.48 -10.10 -4.24
N LEU A 54 -6.79 -9.73 -3.14
CA LEU A 54 -5.86 -10.58 -2.43
C LEU A 54 -6.38 -10.81 -1.01
N GLU A 55 -6.30 -12.05 -0.52
CA GLU A 55 -6.64 -12.35 0.88
C GLU A 55 -5.59 -11.75 1.84
N SER A 56 -4.34 -11.72 1.42
CA SER A 56 -3.20 -11.10 2.09
C SER A 56 -2.23 -10.54 1.07
N LEU A 57 -1.34 -9.64 1.49
CA LEU A 57 -0.28 -9.13 0.63
C LEU A 57 0.84 -10.18 0.51
N ASP A 58 0.64 -11.11 -0.40
CA ASP A 58 1.56 -12.21 -0.70
C ASP A 58 2.22 -11.96 -2.05
N PHE A 59 3.55 -11.86 -2.08
CA PHE A 59 4.29 -11.52 -3.29
C PHE A 59 4.27 -12.64 -4.33
N ASP A 60 4.21 -13.91 -3.91
CA ASP A 60 4.09 -15.03 -4.84
C ASP A 60 2.74 -15.00 -5.56
N GLN A 61 1.67 -14.65 -4.85
CA GLN A 61 0.35 -14.47 -5.46
C GLN A 61 0.33 -13.26 -6.41
N ILE A 62 0.96 -12.15 -6.05
CA ILE A 62 1.08 -10.96 -6.91
C ILE A 62 1.84 -11.33 -8.18
N GLU A 63 2.96 -12.02 -8.06
CA GLU A 63 3.75 -12.45 -9.21
C GLU A 63 2.95 -13.38 -10.13
N ALA A 64 2.24 -14.35 -9.58
CA ALA A 64 1.39 -15.26 -10.32
C ALA A 64 0.26 -14.52 -11.08
N LEU A 65 -0.37 -13.52 -10.44
CA LEU A 65 -1.37 -12.66 -11.10
C LEU A 65 -0.75 -11.87 -12.25
N CYS A 66 0.42 -11.27 -12.07
CA CYS A 66 1.12 -10.53 -13.12
C CYS A 66 1.50 -11.43 -14.30
N GLN A 67 1.87 -12.68 -14.05
CA GLN A 67 2.21 -13.66 -15.09
C GLN A 67 0.98 -14.11 -15.87
N SER A 68 -0.15 -14.35 -15.19
CA SER A 68 -1.39 -14.80 -15.84
C SER A 68 -1.98 -13.74 -16.78
N GLU A 69 -1.81 -12.47 -16.45
CA GLU A 69 -2.35 -11.35 -17.24
C GLU A 69 -1.40 -10.88 -18.35
N GLY A 70 -0.09 -11.15 -18.23
CA GLY A 70 0.91 -10.83 -19.26
C GLY A 70 1.11 -11.89 -20.34
N ALA A 71 0.60 -13.10 -20.12
CA ALA A 71 0.80 -14.23 -21.03
C ALA A 71 -0.34 -14.38 -22.04
N GLY A 72 -0.28 -13.60 -23.11
CA GLY A 72 -0.65 -14.17 -24.40
C GLY A 72 0.29 -15.36 -24.64
N SER A 73 -0.24 -16.56 -24.53
CA SER A 73 0.36 -17.87 -24.79
C SER A 73 1.73 -17.81 -25.51
N ASN A 74 2.80 -18.20 -24.87
CA ASN A 74 4.07 -18.72 -25.39
C ASN A 74 5.36 -18.09 -24.84
N ALA A 75 5.43 -17.66 -23.59
CA ALA A 75 6.74 -17.33 -23.01
C ALA A 75 6.85 -17.84 -21.58
N LEU A 76 7.19 -19.11 -21.43
CA LEU A 76 7.96 -19.59 -20.30
C LEU A 76 9.21 -18.71 -20.18
N THR A 77 9.42 -18.05 -19.02
CA THR A 77 10.65 -17.35 -18.63
C THR A 77 10.91 -15.91 -19.07
N SER A 78 9.93 -15.10 -19.45
CA SER A 78 10.21 -13.66 -19.46
C SER A 78 10.17 -13.14 -18.02
N LYS A 79 11.32 -12.75 -17.47
CA LYS A 79 11.40 -12.04 -16.19
C LYS A 79 10.44 -10.86 -16.26
N LEU A 80 9.50 -10.81 -15.34
CA LEU A 80 8.64 -9.64 -15.15
C LEU A 80 9.55 -8.42 -14.95
N GLY A 81 9.16 -7.29 -15.52
CA GLY A 81 9.84 -6.02 -15.22
C GLY A 81 9.65 -5.64 -13.75
N PRO A 82 10.26 -4.53 -13.29
CA PRO A 82 10.09 -4.09 -11.92
C PRO A 82 8.61 -3.88 -11.59
N ILE A 83 8.21 -4.29 -10.38
CA ILE A 83 6.86 -4.14 -9.85
C ILE A 83 6.85 -2.96 -8.89
N VAL A 84 5.93 -2.03 -9.08
CA VAL A 84 5.67 -0.91 -8.17
C VAL A 84 4.33 -1.13 -7.49
N LEU A 85 4.33 -1.26 -6.17
CA LEU A 85 3.13 -1.38 -5.35
C LEU A 85 2.75 -0.02 -4.79
N ALA A 86 1.66 0.55 -5.28
CA ALA A 86 1.07 1.79 -4.80
C ALA A 86 0.02 1.48 -3.72
N MET A 87 0.33 1.75 -2.46
CA MET A 87 -0.49 1.29 -1.34
C MET A 87 -1.00 2.44 -0.48
N ASP A 88 -2.30 2.43 -0.18
CA ASP A 88 -2.90 3.30 0.85
C ASP A 88 -2.55 2.78 2.25
N CYS A 89 -1.31 2.93 2.64
CA CYS A 89 -0.84 2.59 3.98
C CYS A 89 0.37 3.44 4.34
N VAL A 90 0.56 3.67 5.63
CA VAL A 90 1.70 4.45 6.13
C VAL A 90 2.99 3.65 6.02
N LEU A 91 3.96 4.16 5.28
CA LEU A 91 5.30 3.59 5.07
C LEU A 91 6.41 4.47 5.65
N GLY A 92 6.16 5.05 6.81
CA GLY A 92 7.13 5.89 7.48
C GLY A 92 6.80 6.08 8.96
N LEU A 93 7.69 6.76 9.67
CA LEU A 93 7.54 7.06 11.10
C LEU A 93 7.72 8.55 11.33
N PRO A 94 6.96 9.17 12.24
CA PRO A 94 7.30 10.50 12.73
C PRO A 94 8.71 10.50 13.33
N LYS A 95 9.47 11.56 13.08
CA LYS A 95 10.86 11.69 13.54
C LYS A 95 11.01 11.48 15.05
N SER A 96 10.06 11.99 15.83
CA SER A 96 10.04 11.83 17.29
C SER A 96 9.90 10.35 17.69
N VAL A 97 9.01 9.61 17.03
CA VAL A 97 8.81 8.16 17.25
C VAL A 97 10.07 7.39 16.90
N HIS A 98 10.64 7.62 15.69
CA HIS A 98 11.85 6.93 15.27
C HIS A 98 13.03 7.19 16.24
N SER A 99 13.25 8.46 16.63
CA SER A 99 14.29 8.81 17.60
C SER A 99 14.07 8.15 18.97
N GLY A 100 12.82 8.01 19.40
CA GLY A 100 12.48 7.30 20.63
C GLY A 100 12.79 5.80 20.54
N LEU A 101 12.43 5.17 19.42
CA LEU A 101 12.71 3.75 19.18
C LEU A 101 14.22 3.45 19.14
N ILE A 102 15.03 4.37 18.60
CA ILE A 102 16.50 4.27 18.65
C ILE A 102 16.98 4.31 20.11
N ARG A 103 16.52 5.29 20.91
CA ARG A 103 16.90 5.39 22.34
C ARG A 103 16.50 4.14 23.13
N ALA A 104 15.35 3.56 22.82
CA ALA A 104 14.86 2.33 23.44
C ALA A 104 15.55 1.05 22.93
N GLY A 105 16.42 1.13 21.92
CA GLY A 105 17.12 0.00 21.34
C GLY A 105 16.24 -0.92 20.46
N HIS A 106 15.08 -0.44 20.04
CA HIS A 106 14.17 -1.22 19.16
C HIS A 106 14.60 -1.20 17.71
N VAL A 107 15.31 -0.17 17.26
CA VAL A 107 15.88 0.00 15.93
C VAL A 107 17.28 0.61 16.05
N ASN A 108 18.10 0.53 14.99
CA ASN A 108 19.50 0.93 15.08
C ASN A 108 19.79 2.37 14.61
N GLY A 109 18.87 2.98 13.87
CA GLY A 109 18.99 4.35 13.35
C GLY A 109 19.97 4.56 12.21
N LYS A 110 20.65 3.50 11.74
CA LYS A 110 21.66 3.61 10.68
C LYS A 110 21.04 3.61 9.28
N ASN A 111 19.94 2.92 9.11
CA ASN A 111 19.22 2.81 7.85
C ASN A 111 17.72 2.77 8.13
N PHE A 112 17.01 3.82 7.76
CA PHE A 112 15.59 3.95 8.07
C PHE A 112 14.74 2.87 7.41
N GLN A 113 15.01 2.52 6.14
CA GLN A 113 14.29 1.43 5.47
C GLN A 113 14.45 0.11 6.22
N GLN A 114 15.66 -0.20 6.68
CA GLN A 114 15.93 -1.40 7.45
C GLN A 114 15.21 -1.38 8.81
N ASP A 115 15.20 -0.22 9.47
CA ASP A 115 14.48 -0.03 10.72
C ASP A 115 12.97 -0.26 10.54
N LEU A 116 12.39 0.29 9.47
CA LEU A 116 10.99 0.09 9.13
C LEU A 116 10.67 -1.38 8.80
N GLN A 117 11.53 -2.05 8.03
CA GLN A 117 11.40 -3.47 7.73
C GLN A 117 11.49 -4.34 9.00
N ASN A 118 12.34 -3.97 9.95
CA ASN A 118 12.42 -4.64 11.26
C ASN A 118 11.11 -4.47 12.06
N LEU A 119 10.50 -3.29 12.01
CA LEU A 119 9.19 -3.05 12.65
C LEU A 119 8.07 -3.85 11.97
N MET A 120 8.11 -4.01 10.66
CA MET A 120 7.18 -4.88 9.91
C MET A 120 7.31 -6.34 10.35
N LYS A 121 8.53 -6.87 10.53
CA LYS A 121 8.75 -8.22 11.10
C LYS A 121 8.15 -8.34 12.50
N LYS A 122 8.37 -7.33 13.36
CA LYS A 122 7.75 -7.31 14.70
C LYS A 122 6.22 -7.28 14.65
N ALA A 123 5.63 -6.57 13.68
CA ALA A 123 4.18 -6.57 13.46
C ALA A 123 3.67 -7.97 13.10
N PHE A 124 4.38 -8.69 12.24
CA PHE A 124 4.07 -10.08 11.90
C PHE A 124 4.19 -11.01 13.11
N GLU A 125 5.29 -10.93 13.86
CA GLU A 125 5.49 -11.72 15.08
C GLU A 125 4.40 -11.45 16.11
N HIS A 126 4.01 -10.18 16.29
CA HIS A 126 2.93 -9.80 17.20
C HIS A 126 1.59 -10.39 16.74
N THR A 127 1.28 -10.33 15.45
CA THR A 127 0.10 -10.96 14.86
C THR A 127 0.10 -12.46 15.10
N SER A 128 1.19 -13.14 14.79
CA SER A 128 1.32 -14.60 14.93
C SER A 128 1.13 -15.04 16.38
N LYS A 129 1.67 -14.29 17.34
CA LYS A 129 1.48 -14.55 18.77
C LYS A 129 0.01 -14.38 19.18
N CYS A 130 -0.64 -13.31 18.72
CA CYS A 130 -2.06 -13.10 19.02
C CYS A 130 -2.95 -14.21 18.41
N VAL A 131 -2.59 -14.73 17.22
CA VAL A 131 -3.28 -15.89 16.60
C VAL A 131 -3.13 -17.14 17.48
N ALA A 132 -1.91 -17.44 17.88
CA ALA A 132 -1.63 -18.60 18.70
C ALA A 132 -2.36 -18.56 20.06
N ASP A 133 -2.40 -17.38 20.68
CA ASP A 133 -3.04 -17.17 21.98
C ASP A 133 -4.58 -17.10 21.90
N LYS A 134 -5.18 -17.17 20.69
CA LYS A 134 -6.63 -17.07 20.44
C LYS A 134 -7.29 -15.88 21.15
N LYS A 135 -6.59 -14.74 21.24
CA LYS A 135 -7.08 -13.55 21.93
C LYS A 135 -8.34 -13.00 21.24
N PRO A 136 -9.46 -12.76 21.96
CA PRO A 136 -10.62 -12.10 21.38
C PRO A 136 -10.30 -10.64 21.05
N GLY A 137 -10.93 -10.08 20.01
CA GLY A 137 -10.72 -8.68 19.63
C GLY A 137 -9.58 -8.43 18.65
N TYR A 138 -9.07 -9.45 18.06
CA TYR A 138 -8.10 -9.57 17.01
C TYR A 138 -8.33 -8.55 15.90
N GLY A 139 -7.34 -7.80 15.53
CA GLY A 139 -7.41 -6.77 14.50
C GLY A 139 -7.23 -5.37 15.07
N PHE A 140 -8.29 -4.70 15.44
CA PHE A 140 -8.18 -3.33 15.95
C PHE A 140 -7.40 -3.26 17.28
N GLN A 141 -7.71 -4.10 18.25
CA GLN A 141 -7.01 -4.09 19.55
C GLN A 141 -5.54 -4.46 19.37
N THR A 142 -5.25 -5.46 18.54
CA THR A 142 -3.88 -5.88 18.25
C THR A 142 -3.07 -4.75 17.60
N SER A 143 -3.66 -4.03 16.64
CA SER A 143 -2.99 -2.89 16.01
C SER A 143 -2.79 -1.74 16.98
N LEU A 144 -3.79 -1.47 17.82
CA LEU A 144 -3.70 -0.44 18.86
C LEU A 144 -2.61 -0.76 19.88
N ASP A 145 -2.57 -1.99 20.36
CA ASP A 145 -1.55 -2.44 21.33
C ASP A 145 -0.14 -2.34 20.72
N PHE A 146 0.02 -2.70 19.45
CA PHE A 146 1.30 -2.59 18.76
C PHE A 146 1.75 -1.14 18.63
N PHE A 147 0.90 -0.24 18.12
CA PHE A 147 1.28 1.17 17.96
C PHE A 147 1.43 1.89 19.29
N ASN A 148 0.63 1.57 20.32
CA ASN A 148 0.81 2.11 21.67
C ASN A 148 2.16 1.67 22.25
N HIS A 149 2.55 0.41 22.09
CA HIS A 149 3.85 -0.07 22.52
C HIS A 149 5.00 0.67 21.83
N LEU A 150 4.89 0.98 20.53
CA LEU A 150 5.88 1.80 19.83
C LEU A 150 5.95 3.22 20.41
N LEU A 151 4.80 3.81 20.76
CA LEU A 151 4.72 5.14 21.37
C LEU A 151 5.29 5.17 22.79
N GLU A 152 4.93 4.22 23.63
CA GLU A 152 5.44 4.09 25.00
C GLU A 152 6.96 3.94 25.00
N SER A 153 7.49 3.13 24.07
CA SER A 153 8.92 2.95 23.87
C SER A 153 9.64 4.20 23.40
N SER A 154 8.92 5.14 22.78
CA SER A 154 9.50 6.41 22.31
C SER A 154 9.76 7.43 23.44
N GLY A 155 9.25 7.14 24.65
CA GLY A 155 9.36 8.06 25.80
C GLY A 155 8.34 9.19 25.76
N PRO A 156 8.21 9.97 26.86
CA PRO A 156 7.30 11.11 26.88
C PRO A 156 7.68 12.09 25.79
N SER A 157 6.74 12.49 24.97
CA SER A 157 6.93 13.63 24.08
C SER A 157 6.95 14.87 24.98
N ASP A 158 8.05 15.62 24.99
CA ASP A 158 8.22 16.85 25.76
C ASP A 158 7.25 17.98 25.39
N THR A 159 6.33 17.72 24.49
CA THR A 159 5.33 18.68 24.06
C THR A 159 3.95 18.08 24.15
N GLU A 160 3.19 18.69 25.04
CA GLU A 160 1.79 18.49 25.30
C GLU A 160 0.95 18.07 24.08
N GLN A 161 0.32 16.88 24.17
CA GLN A 161 -0.99 16.56 23.58
C GLN A 161 -1.15 16.43 22.06
N LYS A 162 -0.17 16.71 21.22
CA LYS A 162 -0.32 16.43 19.79
C LYS A 162 0.21 15.03 19.44
N ALA A 163 -0.61 14.21 18.79
CA ALA A 163 -0.13 12.94 18.25
C ALA A 163 1.09 13.19 17.35
N PRO A 164 2.10 12.34 17.43
CA PRO A 164 3.20 12.41 16.49
C PRO A 164 2.65 12.29 15.05
N ILE A 165 2.95 13.28 14.22
CA ILE A 165 2.53 13.35 12.82
C ILE A 165 3.75 13.55 11.95
N ARG A 166 3.77 12.91 10.78
CA ARG A 166 4.82 13.12 9.79
C ARG A 166 4.55 14.41 9.01
N ARG A 167 5.62 15.09 8.58
CA ARG A 167 5.47 16.31 7.76
C ARG A 167 4.63 16.07 6.50
N VAL A 168 4.75 14.91 5.87
CA VAL A 168 3.96 14.58 4.68
C VAL A 168 2.47 14.45 4.99
N GLU A 169 2.09 13.95 6.16
CA GLU A 169 0.69 13.86 6.61
C GLU A 169 0.10 15.27 6.85
N GLU A 170 0.90 16.20 7.39
CA GLU A 170 0.49 17.61 7.52
C GLU A 170 0.21 18.25 6.16
N LEU A 171 1.08 18.00 5.15
CA LEU A 171 0.94 18.56 3.81
C LEU A 171 -0.35 18.10 3.12
N VAL A 172 -0.76 16.86 3.31
CA VAL A 172 -1.98 16.31 2.68
C VAL A 172 -3.20 16.36 3.60
N SER A 173 -3.07 16.95 4.78
CA SER A 173 -4.11 16.98 5.82
C SER A 173 -4.59 15.57 6.20
N ALA A 174 -3.70 14.60 6.18
CA ALA A 174 -3.95 13.24 6.63
C ALA A 174 -3.78 13.15 8.15
N HIS A 175 -4.24 12.04 8.70
CA HIS A 175 -4.18 11.80 10.13
C HIS A 175 -3.09 10.77 10.45
N SER A 176 -2.43 10.97 11.59
CA SER A 176 -1.40 10.05 12.05
C SER A 176 -1.99 8.71 12.52
N VAL A 177 -1.38 7.61 12.11
CA VAL A 177 -1.69 6.27 12.64
C VAL A 177 -1.28 6.10 14.11
N PHE A 178 -0.43 6.99 14.63
CA PHE A 178 0.05 7.00 16.02
C PHE A 178 -0.92 7.67 16.99
N LYS A 179 -2.06 8.15 16.52
CA LYS A 179 -3.14 8.60 17.38
C LYS A 179 -4.41 7.83 17.07
N PRO A 180 -4.82 6.91 17.94
CA PRO A 180 -6.08 6.20 17.76
C PRO A 180 -7.23 7.18 17.99
N TYR A 181 -7.76 7.72 16.91
CA TYR A 181 -9.03 8.44 16.94
C TYR A 181 -10.16 7.44 16.77
N PRO A 182 -11.30 7.63 17.44
CA PRO A 182 -12.47 6.74 17.29
C PRO A 182 -12.93 6.57 15.84
N PHE A 183 -12.68 7.58 15.00
CA PHE A 183 -13.07 7.60 13.60
C PHE A 183 -12.00 7.08 12.62
N GLN A 184 -10.79 6.79 13.09
CA GLN A 184 -9.63 6.40 12.25
C GLN A 184 -9.14 4.98 12.47
N LYS A 185 -9.92 4.18 13.15
CA LYS A 185 -9.64 2.76 13.41
C LYS A 185 -9.22 1.99 12.15
N ASN A 186 -9.77 2.37 11.00
CA ASN A 186 -9.53 1.68 9.74
C ASN A 186 -8.10 1.91 9.21
N ILE A 187 -7.57 3.14 9.27
CA ILE A 187 -6.23 3.47 8.74
C ILE A 187 -5.16 2.78 9.58
N GLN A 188 -5.26 2.84 10.90
CA GLN A 188 -4.32 2.19 11.80
C GLN A 188 -4.35 0.67 11.62
N THR A 189 -5.55 0.07 11.62
CA THR A 189 -5.71 -1.37 11.44
C THR A 189 -5.25 -1.84 10.06
N GLY A 190 -5.56 -1.07 9.02
CA GLY A 190 -5.13 -1.36 7.65
C GLY A 190 -3.62 -1.28 7.51
N THR A 191 -2.98 -0.22 8.03
CA THR A 191 -1.52 -0.08 8.04
C THR A 191 -0.86 -1.23 8.78
N PHE A 192 -1.35 -1.58 9.98
CA PHE A 192 -0.82 -2.70 10.75
C PHE A 192 -0.93 -4.03 10.00
N ARG A 193 -2.05 -4.28 9.33
CA ARG A 193 -2.24 -5.46 8.48
C ARG A 193 -1.20 -5.52 7.38
N ILE A 194 -1.04 -4.45 6.62
CA ILE A 194 -0.04 -4.38 5.55
C ILE A 194 1.38 -4.58 6.11
N TRP A 195 1.70 -3.96 7.23
CA TRP A 195 3.01 -4.18 7.89
C TRP A 195 3.21 -5.63 8.30
N SER A 196 2.18 -6.28 8.83
CA SER A 196 2.23 -7.70 9.20
C SER A 196 2.45 -8.59 7.97
N ASP A 197 1.73 -8.35 6.88
CA ASP A 197 1.88 -9.10 5.62
C ASP A 197 3.28 -8.87 5.01
N LEU A 198 3.78 -7.64 5.00
CA LEU A 198 5.14 -7.33 4.56
C LEU A 198 6.19 -8.00 5.46
N GLY A 199 5.96 -8.02 6.77
CA GLY A 199 6.79 -8.73 7.73
C GLY A 199 6.83 -10.24 7.47
N TYR A 200 5.70 -10.85 7.10
CA TYR A 200 5.62 -12.23 6.65
C TYR A 200 6.51 -12.48 5.42
N ASN A 201 6.36 -11.69 4.36
CA ASN A 201 7.20 -11.80 3.16
C ASN A 201 8.70 -11.69 3.49
N LEU A 202 9.08 -10.75 4.38
CA LEU A 202 10.46 -10.63 4.86
C LEU A 202 10.94 -11.86 5.66
N SER A 203 10.05 -12.54 6.37
CA SER A 203 10.37 -13.77 7.12
C SER A 203 10.64 -14.95 6.20
N LEU A 204 10.05 -14.96 5.01
CA LEU A 204 10.32 -15.92 3.94
C LEU A 204 11.59 -15.61 3.15
N GLY A 205 12.29 -14.51 3.47
CA GLY A 205 13.50 -14.08 2.77
C GLY A 205 13.24 -13.29 1.49
N LEU A 206 11.98 -12.95 1.19
CA LEU A 206 11.60 -12.11 0.08
C LEU A 206 12.07 -10.67 0.33
N LYS A 207 12.51 -9.99 -0.73
CA LYS A 207 13.08 -8.64 -0.65
C LYS A 207 12.17 -7.65 -1.35
N PHE A 208 12.05 -6.48 -0.76
CA PHE A 208 11.41 -5.32 -1.38
C PHE A 208 12.12 -4.04 -0.93
N ASP A 209 12.00 -3.03 -1.76
CA ASP A 209 12.45 -1.69 -1.49
C ASP A 209 11.28 -0.79 -1.12
N ILE A 210 11.55 0.29 -0.41
CA ILE A 210 10.54 1.29 -0.04
C ILE A 210 10.98 2.65 -0.59
N TRP A 211 10.12 3.27 -1.41
CA TRP A 211 10.31 4.65 -1.82
C TRP A 211 9.92 5.59 -0.66
N PRO A 212 10.63 6.68 -0.39
CA PRO A 212 11.71 7.28 -1.19
C PRO A 212 13.13 6.82 -0.82
N PHE A 213 13.29 5.83 0.07
CA PHE A 213 14.62 5.40 0.55
C PHE A 213 15.42 4.67 -0.54
N THR A 214 14.72 3.99 -1.44
CA THR A 214 15.31 3.34 -2.62
C THR A 214 14.57 3.81 -3.88
N ALA A 215 15.32 4.10 -4.92
CA ALA A 215 14.80 4.50 -6.22
C ALA A 215 14.33 3.30 -7.04
N LEU A 216 13.40 3.55 -7.97
CA LEU A 216 13.04 2.61 -9.02
C LEU A 216 14.26 2.43 -9.95
N SER A 217 14.90 1.28 -9.90
CA SER A 217 16.16 1.01 -10.60
C SER A 217 16.00 0.41 -12.00
N GLY A 218 14.81 0.01 -12.37
CA GLY A 218 14.55 -0.70 -13.63
C GLY A 218 15.02 -2.15 -13.67
N LYS A 219 15.54 -2.71 -12.56
CA LYS A 219 15.88 -4.15 -12.45
C LYS A 219 14.61 -4.98 -12.50
N ASN A 220 14.65 -6.07 -13.27
CA ASN A 220 13.47 -6.91 -13.50
C ASN A 220 12.93 -7.63 -12.25
N ASP A 221 13.74 -7.77 -11.20
CA ASP A 221 13.40 -8.44 -9.95
C ASP A 221 13.11 -7.46 -8.81
N GLN A 222 13.05 -6.15 -9.10
CA GLN A 222 12.76 -5.16 -8.07
C GLN A 222 11.27 -5.12 -7.75
N ILE A 223 10.93 -5.26 -6.47
CA ILE A 223 9.63 -4.88 -5.92
C ILE A 223 9.84 -3.57 -5.15
N LEU A 224 9.24 -2.49 -5.63
CA LEU A 224 9.28 -1.18 -4.98
C LEU A 224 7.91 -0.85 -4.41
N ILE A 225 7.86 -0.59 -3.12
CA ILE A 225 6.62 -0.21 -2.43
C ILE A 225 6.62 1.29 -2.22
N CYS A 226 5.52 1.94 -2.54
CA CYS A 226 5.34 3.37 -2.28
C CYS A 226 4.00 3.63 -1.60
N GLU A 227 4.03 4.58 -0.68
CA GLU A 227 2.83 5.10 -0.04
C GLU A 227 2.07 5.98 -1.04
N ALA A 228 0.79 5.69 -1.20
CA ALA A 228 -0.13 6.44 -2.02
C ALA A 228 -1.32 6.93 -1.16
N TYR A 229 -1.91 8.05 -1.52
CA TYR A 229 -3.02 8.62 -0.77
C TYR A 229 -4.19 8.89 -1.72
N PRO A 230 -5.17 7.96 -1.83
CA PRO A 230 -6.21 8.04 -2.84
C PRO A 230 -7.04 9.33 -2.74
N SER A 231 -7.29 9.84 -1.53
CA SER A 231 -8.03 11.09 -1.34
C SER A 231 -7.32 12.30 -1.96
N TYR A 232 -5.98 12.30 -1.96
CA TYR A 232 -5.20 13.34 -2.64
C TYR A 232 -5.38 13.24 -4.16
N PHE A 233 -5.23 12.05 -4.75
CA PHE A 233 -5.38 11.85 -6.18
C PHE A 233 -6.81 12.14 -6.67
N TRP A 234 -7.82 11.74 -5.91
CA TRP A 234 -9.21 12.11 -6.21
C TRP A 234 -9.40 13.62 -6.30
N LYS A 235 -8.85 14.36 -5.34
CA LYS A 235 -8.99 15.82 -5.29
C LYS A 235 -8.18 16.53 -6.35
N HIS A 236 -6.92 16.14 -6.57
CA HIS A 236 -5.97 16.92 -7.37
C HIS A 236 -5.83 16.40 -8.79
N ASP A 237 -5.87 15.09 -9.03
CA ASP A 237 -5.71 14.49 -10.35
C ASP A 237 -7.04 14.28 -11.05
N ILE A 238 -8.04 13.73 -10.35
CA ILE A 238 -9.38 13.47 -10.90
C ILE A 238 -10.29 14.71 -10.79
N LYS A 239 -9.95 15.66 -9.90
CA LYS A 239 -10.71 16.87 -9.61
C LYS A 239 -12.16 16.59 -9.19
N HIS A 240 -12.33 15.54 -8.40
CA HIS A 240 -13.63 15.11 -7.92
C HIS A 240 -13.56 14.68 -6.46
N THR A 241 -14.56 15.03 -5.67
CA THR A 241 -14.60 14.70 -4.24
C THR A 241 -15.33 13.38 -3.94
N SER A 242 -16.13 12.88 -4.86
CA SER A 242 -16.82 11.59 -4.70
C SER A 242 -16.18 10.52 -5.58
N ARG A 243 -15.97 9.35 -4.98
CA ARG A 243 -15.36 8.17 -5.60
C ARG A 243 -16.33 7.53 -6.57
N LYS A 244 -16.39 8.06 -7.79
CA LYS A 244 -17.33 7.62 -8.82
C LYS A 244 -16.59 7.18 -10.08
N ALA A 245 -16.98 6.03 -10.58
CA ALA A 245 -16.47 5.50 -11.85
C ALA A 245 -16.61 6.50 -13.01
N GLN A 246 -17.76 7.23 -13.10
CA GLN A 246 -17.98 8.20 -14.16
C GLN A 246 -17.02 9.40 -14.09
N ALA A 247 -16.67 9.88 -12.89
CA ALA A 247 -15.71 10.97 -12.72
C ALA A 247 -14.31 10.54 -13.17
N LEU A 248 -13.89 9.35 -12.81
CA LEU A 248 -12.63 8.76 -13.23
C LEU A 248 -12.58 8.57 -14.75
N LEU A 249 -13.64 8.02 -15.34
CA LEU A 249 -13.78 7.87 -16.79
C LEU A 249 -13.69 9.19 -17.54
N LYS A 250 -14.37 10.21 -17.04
CA LYS A 250 -14.30 11.54 -17.62
C LYS A 250 -12.87 12.06 -17.61
N CYS A 251 -12.19 11.96 -16.46
CA CYS A 251 -10.79 12.35 -16.35
C CYS A 251 -9.87 11.61 -17.33
N LEU A 252 -10.03 10.28 -17.46
CA LEU A 252 -9.25 9.48 -18.41
C LEU A 252 -9.49 9.84 -19.87
N LYS A 253 -10.72 10.27 -20.21
CA LYS A 253 -11.06 10.71 -21.58
C LYS A 253 -10.62 12.12 -21.88
N ASP A 254 -10.76 13.04 -20.92
CA ASP A 254 -10.59 14.48 -21.14
C ASP A 254 -9.13 14.93 -21.03
N GLY A 255 -8.20 14.08 -20.58
CA GLY A 255 -6.81 14.49 -20.51
C GLY A 255 -5.96 13.90 -19.38
N PHE A 256 -6.13 12.65 -19.07
CA PHE A 256 -5.09 11.96 -18.35
C PHE A 256 -3.88 11.81 -19.29
N ASP A 257 -2.75 12.42 -18.94
CA ASP A 257 -1.56 12.56 -19.80
C ASP A 257 -0.91 11.23 -20.25
N LEU A 258 -1.50 10.11 -19.86
CA LEU A 258 -1.02 8.77 -20.19
C LEU A 258 -2.10 7.99 -20.92
N PRO A 259 -1.75 7.28 -22.01
CA PRO A 259 -2.69 6.42 -22.71
C PRO A 259 -3.00 5.18 -21.86
N VAL A 260 -4.17 5.17 -21.23
CA VAL A 260 -4.66 4.05 -20.42
C VAL A 260 -5.89 3.44 -21.08
N ALA A 261 -5.81 2.16 -21.45
CA ALA A 261 -6.95 1.39 -21.88
C ALA A 261 -7.63 0.71 -20.69
N ILE A 262 -8.91 0.98 -20.53
CA ILE A 262 -9.73 0.44 -19.44
C ILE A 262 -11.08 0.00 -19.96
N ASP A 263 -11.57 -1.13 -19.47
CA ASP A 263 -12.92 -1.61 -19.78
C ASP A 263 -13.95 -0.81 -18.95
N PHE A 264 -14.88 -0.16 -19.63
CA PHE A 264 -15.89 0.69 -19.02
C PHE A 264 -16.92 -0.07 -18.21
N GLU A 265 -17.30 -1.26 -18.66
CA GLU A 265 -18.28 -2.09 -17.97
C GLU A 265 -17.67 -2.61 -16.66
N GLU A 266 -16.44 -3.10 -16.74
CA GLU A 266 -15.68 -3.54 -15.58
C GLU A 266 -15.50 -2.40 -14.56
N LEU A 267 -15.07 -1.22 -15.02
CA LEU A 267 -14.89 -0.06 -14.15
C LEU A 267 -16.19 0.35 -13.44
N SER A 268 -17.32 0.30 -14.16
CA SER A 268 -18.62 0.69 -13.60
C SER A 268 -19.14 -0.29 -12.55
N ALA A 269 -18.66 -1.53 -12.57
CA ALA A 269 -19.00 -2.57 -11.62
C ALA A 269 -18.15 -2.53 -10.33
N LEU A 270 -17.09 -1.70 -10.28
CA LEU A 270 -16.20 -1.61 -9.13
C LEU A 270 -16.82 -0.87 -7.95
N GLY A 271 -16.58 -1.37 -6.75
CA GLY A 271 -16.85 -0.66 -5.50
C GLY A 271 -15.83 0.45 -5.20
N ALA A 272 -16.12 1.28 -4.20
CA ALA A 272 -15.29 2.43 -3.84
C ALA A 272 -13.84 2.05 -3.52
N ASP A 273 -13.64 0.93 -2.81
CA ASP A 273 -12.31 0.47 -2.41
C ASP A 273 -11.45 0.06 -3.64
N HIS A 274 -12.06 -0.55 -4.67
CA HIS A 274 -11.35 -0.85 -5.94
C HIS A 274 -11.07 0.41 -6.76
N LEU A 275 -11.96 1.40 -6.72
CA LEU A 275 -11.71 2.70 -7.35
C LEU A 275 -10.55 3.43 -6.67
N ASP A 276 -10.40 3.29 -5.35
CA ASP A 276 -9.25 3.84 -4.63
C ASP A 276 -7.95 3.12 -5.00
N ALA A 277 -7.98 1.78 -5.12
CA ALA A 277 -6.84 1.01 -5.62
C ALA A 277 -6.43 1.46 -7.04
N LEU A 278 -7.41 1.67 -7.94
CA LEU A 278 -7.15 2.16 -9.29
C LEU A 278 -6.54 3.57 -9.28
N VAL A 279 -7.09 4.47 -8.48
CA VAL A 279 -6.60 5.84 -8.38
C VAL A 279 -5.20 5.88 -7.79
N ASN A 280 -4.86 5.01 -6.84
CA ASN A 280 -3.49 4.84 -6.35
C ASN A 280 -2.54 4.43 -7.48
N ALA A 281 -2.91 3.41 -8.27
CA ALA A 281 -2.09 2.98 -9.41
C ALA A 281 -1.88 4.08 -10.44
N LEU A 282 -2.95 4.79 -10.83
CA LEU A 282 -2.89 5.88 -11.81
C LEU A 282 -2.09 7.07 -11.30
N GLY A 283 -2.28 7.46 -10.03
CA GLY A 283 -1.57 8.57 -9.42
C GLY A 283 -0.06 8.32 -9.36
N VAL A 284 0.33 7.12 -8.97
CA VAL A 284 1.74 6.68 -8.95
C VAL A 284 2.30 6.56 -10.37
N LEU A 285 1.52 5.99 -11.30
CA LEU A 285 1.93 5.89 -12.69
C LEU A 285 2.23 7.26 -13.32
N ARG A 286 1.40 8.26 -13.05
CA ARG A 286 1.61 9.63 -13.51
C ARG A 286 2.92 10.23 -13.00
N ARG A 287 3.39 9.75 -11.85
CA ARG A 287 4.61 10.21 -11.16
C ARG A 287 5.76 9.20 -11.21
N ILE A 288 5.70 8.24 -12.13
CA ILE A 288 6.67 7.14 -12.23
C ILE A 288 8.12 7.64 -12.36
N GLU A 289 8.32 8.79 -13.01
CA GLU A 289 9.64 9.39 -13.16
C GLU A 289 10.22 9.90 -11.83
N ALA A 290 9.36 10.36 -10.91
CA ALA A 290 9.78 10.77 -9.57
C ALA A 290 10.30 9.58 -8.74
N LEU A 291 9.79 8.38 -8.98
CA LEU A 291 10.25 7.17 -8.28
C LEU A 291 11.68 6.76 -8.66
N LYS A 292 12.21 7.26 -9.77
CA LYS A 292 13.60 7.02 -10.18
C LYS A 292 14.63 7.80 -9.35
N GLN A 293 14.16 8.67 -8.46
CA GLN A 293 14.99 9.44 -7.55
C GLN A 293 14.75 8.96 -6.12
N ALA A 294 15.83 8.56 -5.44
CA ALA A 294 15.78 8.31 -4.00
C ALA A 294 16.07 9.61 -3.25
N SER A 295 15.51 9.74 -2.07
CA SER A 295 15.81 10.85 -1.17
C SER A 295 16.14 10.32 0.22
N SER A 296 17.40 10.47 0.63
CA SER A 296 17.85 10.14 1.98
C SER A 296 17.37 11.14 3.04
N ASP A 297 16.95 12.32 2.62
CA ASP A 297 16.58 13.41 3.54
C ASP A 297 15.16 13.28 4.09
N LEU A 298 14.38 12.35 3.57
CA LEU A 298 13.01 12.08 3.97
C LEU A 298 12.92 10.95 5.00
N MET A 299 13.57 11.13 6.16
CA MET A 299 13.58 10.11 7.24
C MET A 299 12.18 9.70 7.75
N GLU A 300 11.15 10.48 7.47
CA GLU A 300 9.77 10.17 7.87
C GLU A 300 9.00 9.33 6.83
N GLY A 301 9.62 8.99 5.71
CA GLY A 301 8.93 8.46 4.54
C GLY A 301 8.30 9.58 3.70
N SER A 302 7.68 9.22 2.62
CA SER A 302 6.98 10.15 1.74
C SER A 302 5.78 9.50 1.09
N ILE A 303 4.79 10.32 0.75
CA ILE A 303 3.64 9.94 -0.08
C ILE A 303 3.97 10.38 -1.51
N VAL A 304 3.63 9.55 -2.49
CA VAL A 304 3.72 9.94 -3.89
C VAL A 304 2.61 10.95 -4.17
N LEU A 305 2.97 12.22 -4.36
CA LEU A 305 2.05 13.35 -4.52
C LEU A 305 2.12 13.94 -5.93
#